data_d896b0528fcd9ba88a0c8f0c0fef8c80
#
_entry.id   d896b0528fcd9ba88a0c8f0c0fef8c80
#
_cell.length_a   1.000
_cell.length_b   1.000
_cell.length_c   1.000
_cell.angle_alpha   90.00
_cell.angle_beta   90.00
_cell.angle_gamma   90.00
#
_symmetry.space_group_name_H-M   'P 1'
#
loop_
_entity.id
_entity.type
_entity.pdbx_description
1 polymer ?
#
loop_
_entity_poly.entity_id
_entity_poly.type
_entity_poly.pdbx_seq_one_letter_code
_entity_poly.pdbx_strand_id
1 'polypeptide(L)'
;MAELTTTYPALREAQQCEIIEDFFLSPTLYFKNGNRGCSVECVDYDHHMQYSFTWDETAIFAATEPDVVQMGSLIKKWVVDAAQPSTLADEFPAIDFGKLASYYEQDNGIAGEFILSWDAIERFYGESSLEIKADILALIKQMRTDGFDKTLRAGQSLYTLILSRSRRHGLQKGQPAITFSFGAYGLHHLKSQMELKFKKNKVNFEKIIYNGQIEKLLIQLQRHPID
;
A
#
# COMPACT_ATOMS: atom_id res chain seq x y z
N MET A 1 9.34 26.45 1.84
CA MET A 1 10.27 25.49 2.53
C MET A 1 10.99 26.12 3.71
N ALA A 2 11.74 27.21 3.53
CA ALA A 2 12.31 27.96 4.65
C ALA A 2 11.25 28.43 5.67
N GLU A 3 10.07 28.73 5.22
CA GLU A 3 8.93 29.18 6.02
C GLU A 3 8.44 28.12 7.01
N LEU A 4 8.33 26.83 6.62
CA LEU A 4 7.94 25.74 7.50
C LEU A 4 8.90 25.59 8.69
N THR A 5 10.20 25.55 8.43
CA THR A 5 11.20 25.37 9.48
C THR A 5 11.45 26.63 10.30
N THR A 6 11.09 27.81 9.79
CA THR A 6 11.16 29.08 10.53
C THR A 6 9.96 29.25 11.41
N THR A 7 8.76 28.94 10.91
CA THR A 7 7.50 29.06 11.66
C THR A 7 7.38 27.98 12.74
N TYR A 8 7.94 26.79 12.48
CA TYR A 8 7.93 25.66 13.42
C TYR A 8 9.36 25.17 13.72
N PRO A 9 10.10 25.88 14.61
CA PRO A 9 11.46 25.47 15.00
C PRO A 9 11.53 24.03 15.52
N ALA A 10 10.46 23.52 16.13
CA ALA A 10 10.35 22.15 16.61
C ALA A 10 10.48 21.09 15.50
N LEU A 11 10.21 21.44 14.23
CA LEU A 11 10.45 20.50 13.11
C LEU A 11 11.94 20.27 12.87
N ARG A 12 12.83 21.13 13.38
CA ARG A 12 14.28 20.91 13.38
C ARG A 12 14.71 19.87 14.41
N GLU A 13 13.84 19.54 15.37
CA GLU A 13 14.05 18.49 16.37
C GLU A 13 13.73 17.09 15.84
N ALA A 14 13.15 17.00 14.63
CA ALA A 14 13.01 15.72 13.95
C ALA A 14 14.40 15.08 13.80
N GLN A 15 14.47 13.77 14.00
CA GLN A 15 15.71 12.99 13.91
C GLN A 15 16.39 13.16 12.56
N GLN A 16 15.59 13.35 11.51
CA GLN A 16 16.00 13.62 10.15
C GLN A 16 15.14 14.73 9.58
N CYS A 17 15.78 15.81 9.12
CA CYS A 17 15.15 16.88 8.36
C CYS A 17 16.09 17.20 7.21
N GLU A 18 15.74 16.76 6.01
CA GLU A 18 16.61 16.92 4.82
C GLU A 18 15.82 17.30 3.60
N ILE A 19 16.49 17.94 2.65
CA ILE A 19 15.99 18.15 1.30
C ILE A 19 16.56 17.04 0.44
N ILE A 20 15.68 16.22 -0.13
CA ILE A 20 16.07 15.18 -1.09
C ILE A 20 15.93 15.80 -2.48
N GLU A 21 17.04 15.96 -3.18
CA GLU A 21 17.06 16.41 -4.57
C GLU A 21 17.18 15.17 -5.47
N ASP A 22 16.10 14.86 -6.18
CA ASP A 22 16.16 13.89 -7.28
C ASP A 22 16.33 14.63 -8.61
N PHE A 23 17.20 14.14 -9.47
CA PHE A 23 17.52 14.76 -10.77
C PHE A 23 16.29 14.91 -11.69
N PHE A 24 15.25 14.12 -11.47
CA PHE A 24 14.02 14.08 -12.28
C PHE A 24 12.77 14.59 -11.56
N LEU A 25 12.84 14.88 -10.26
CA LEU A 25 11.69 15.24 -9.43
C LEU A 25 11.90 16.62 -8.80
N SER A 26 10.80 17.25 -8.43
CA SER A 26 10.84 18.46 -7.60
C SER A 26 11.53 18.15 -6.27
N PRO A 27 12.29 19.11 -5.70
CA PRO A 27 12.93 18.88 -4.41
C PRO A 27 11.89 18.53 -3.35
N THR A 28 12.14 17.47 -2.60
CA THR A 28 11.27 16.96 -1.54
C THR A 28 11.88 17.33 -0.20
N LEU A 29 11.11 18.00 0.66
CA LEU A 29 11.48 18.18 2.05
C LEU A 29 10.96 16.99 2.85
N TYR A 30 11.86 16.33 3.59
CA TYR A 30 11.55 15.14 4.35
C TYR A 30 11.81 15.35 5.84
N PHE A 31 10.85 14.96 6.67
CA PHE A 31 10.93 14.94 8.12
C PHE A 31 10.75 13.52 8.62
N LYS A 32 11.59 13.07 9.55
CA LYS A 32 11.46 11.75 10.18
C LYS A 32 11.86 11.82 11.64
N ASN A 33 11.08 11.14 12.48
CA ASN A 33 11.41 10.89 13.87
C ASN A 33 10.92 9.50 14.27
N GLY A 34 11.84 8.60 14.63
CA GLY A 34 11.51 7.21 14.87
C GLY A 34 10.85 6.54 13.66
N ASN A 35 9.63 6.07 13.85
CA ASN A 35 8.83 5.40 12.80
C ASN A 35 7.81 6.32 12.11
N ARG A 36 7.77 7.62 12.43
CA ARG A 36 6.89 8.61 11.80
C ARG A 36 7.66 9.48 10.83
N GLY A 37 7.07 9.74 9.69
CA GLY A 37 7.66 10.61 8.68
C GLY A 37 6.63 11.44 7.94
N CYS A 38 7.12 12.48 7.26
CA CYS A 38 6.35 13.30 6.33
C CYS A 38 7.26 13.76 5.19
N SER A 39 6.86 13.53 3.94
CA SER A 39 7.45 14.17 2.78
C SER A 39 6.56 15.31 2.29
N VAL A 40 7.19 16.40 1.84
CA VAL A 40 6.52 17.57 1.28
C VAL A 40 7.08 17.82 -0.10
N GLU A 41 6.23 17.72 -1.11
CA GLU A 41 6.59 17.82 -2.53
C GLU A 41 5.79 18.93 -3.19
N CYS A 42 6.42 19.65 -4.13
CA CYS A 42 5.71 20.58 -5.02
C CYS A 42 5.25 19.80 -6.26
N VAL A 43 3.94 19.66 -6.44
CA VAL A 43 3.40 18.76 -7.47
C VAL A 43 3.07 19.42 -8.80
N ASP A 44 3.01 20.75 -8.86
CA ASP A 44 2.69 21.47 -10.08
C ASP A 44 3.32 22.89 -10.16
N TYR A 45 3.11 23.55 -11.31
CA TYR A 45 3.61 24.91 -11.57
C TYR A 45 2.87 25.98 -10.73
N ASP A 46 1.70 25.68 -10.18
CA ASP A 46 0.95 26.58 -9.31
C ASP A 46 1.40 26.48 -7.84
N HIS A 47 2.50 25.74 -7.61
CA HIS A 47 3.12 25.54 -6.31
C HIS A 47 2.22 24.84 -5.27
N HIS A 48 1.30 24.00 -5.72
CA HIS A 48 0.56 23.14 -4.80
C HIS A 48 1.50 22.15 -4.12
N MET A 49 1.39 22.12 -2.80
CA MET A 49 2.22 21.21 -1.99
C MET A 49 1.41 19.97 -1.66
N GLN A 50 2.02 18.83 -1.89
CA GLN A 50 1.51 17.54 -1.43
C GLN A 50 2.30 17.09 -0.22
N TYR A 51 1.58 16.68 0.81
CA TYR A 51 2.11 16.17 2.06
C TYR A 51 1.78 14.69 2.16
N SER A 52 2.81 13.84 2.26
CA SER A 52 2.63 12.39 2.42
C SER A 52 3.14 11.96 3.79
N PHE A 53 2.27 11.41 4.59
CA PHE A 53 2.55 11.03 5.96
C PHE A 53 2.77 9.52 6.06
N THR A 54 3.87 9.12 6.72
CA THR A 54 4.26 7.73 6.83
C THR A 54 4.30 7.27 8.29
N TRP A 55 3.99 6.00 8.50
CA TRP A 55 4.23 5.29 9.74
C TRP A 55 4.93 3.98 9.39
N ASP A 56 6.09 3.75 10.01
CA ASP A 56 6.94 2.59 9.74
C ASP A 56 7.25 2.45 8.23
N GLU A 57 7.56 3.61 7.60
CA GLU A 57 7.85 3.78 6.16
C GLU A 57 6.68 3.47 5.21
N THR A 58 5.51 3.12 5.73
CA THR A 58 4.29 2.93 4.94
C THR A 58 3.51 4.23 4.85
N ALA A 59 3.08 4.61 3.65
CA ALA A 59 2.21 5.77 3.46
C ALA A 59 0.85 5.51 4.11
N ILE A 60 0.46 6.36 5.05
CA ILE A 60 -0.78 6.25 5.82
C ILE A 60 -1.86 7.13 5.23
N PHE A 61 -1.56 8.40 5.04
CA PHE A 61 -2.47 9.38 4.43
C PHE A 61 -1.66 10.46 3.71
N ALA A 62 -2.36 11.22 2.87
CA ALA A 62 -1.83 12.38 2.19
C ALA A 62 -2.77 13.57 2.38
N ALA A 63 -2.22 14.77 2.31
CA ALA A 63 -2.98 16.00 2.35
C ALA A 63 -2.46 16.99 1.31
N THR A 64 -3.37 17.82 0.80
CA THR A 64 -3.07 18.96 -0.06
C THR A 64 -3.78 20.15 0.56
N GLU A 65 -3.11 20.88 1.42
CA GLU A 65 -3.68 22.03 2.13
C GLU A 65 -2.83 23.27 1.83
N PRO A 66 -3.42 24.38 1.37
CA PRO A 66 -2.67 25.58 1.09
C PRO A 66 -2.18 26.32 2.35
N ASP A 67 -2.78 26.08 3.51
CA ASP A 67 -2.36 26.71 4.77
C ASP A 67 -1.11 26.05 5.35
N VAL A 68 0.04 26.65 5.07
CA VAL A 68 1.36 26.20 5.52
C VAL A 68 1.45 26.14 7.06
N VAL A 69 0.74 27.04 7.77
CA VAL A 69 0.76 27.08 9.23
C VAL A 69 0.03 25.87 9.80
N GLN A 70 -1.15 25.55 9.25
CA GLN A 70 -1.92 24.38 9.64
C GLN A 70 -1.13 23.09 9.36
N MET A 71 -0.52 22.99 8.17
CA MET A 71 0.28 21.83 7.80
C MET A 71 1.53 21.68 8.66
N GLY A 72 2.20 22.79 9.00
CA GLY A 72 3.33 22.76 9.93
C GLY A 72 2.94 22.24 11.31
N SER A 73 1.75 22.61 11.82
CA SER A 73 1.20 22.07 13.06
C SER A 73 0.93 20.56 12.94
N LEU A 74 0.31 20.11 11.85
CA LEU A 74 0.04 18.69 11.62
C LEU A 74 1.34 17.88 11.51
N ILE A 75 2.34 18.37 10.76
CA ILE A 75 3.65 17.70 10.65
C ILE A 75 4.29 17.57 12.03
N LYS A 76 4.32 18.65 12.83
CA LYS A 76 4.88 18.60 14.18
C LYS A 76 4.19 17.55 15.03
N LYS A 77 2.86 17.57 15.09
CA LYS A 77 2.09 16.60 15.88
C LYS A 77 2.30 15.17 15.43
N TRP A 78 2.35 14.95 14.11
CA TRP A 78 2.56 13.62 13.53
C TRP A 78 3.98 13.10 13.75
N VAL A 79 4.99 13.90 13.38
CA VAL A 79 6.39 13.46 13.33
C VAL A 79 7.05 13.59 14.70
N VAL A 80 6.89 14.74 15.39
CA VAL A 80 7.62 15.00 16.62
C VAL A 80 6.87 14.47 17.83
N ASP A 81 5.58 14.81 17.94
CA ASP A 81 4.76 14.46 19.10
C ASP A 81 4.19 13.01 19.01
N ALA A 82 4.32 12.35 17.84
CA ALA A 82 3.79 11.01 17.54
C ALA A 82 2.29 10.86 17.89
N ALA A 83 1.51 11.94 17.67
CA ALA A 83 0.09 11.98 18.00
C ALA A 83 -0.70 10.89 17.26
N GLN A 84 -1.74 10.39 17.91
CA GLN A 84 -2.58 9.33 17.35
C GLN A 84 -3.51 9.88 16.26
N PRO A 85 -3.78 9.11 15.18
CA PRO A 85 -4.69 9.50 14.11
C PRO A 85 -6.07 9.95 14.59
N SER A 86 -6.65 9.25 15.56
CA SER A 86 -7.96 9.62 16.15
C SER A 86 -7.94 11.02 16.77
N THR A 87 -6.90 11.34 17.52
CA THR A 87 -6.72 12.67 18.11
C THR A 87 -6.53 13.75 17.06
N LEU A 88 -5.76 13.44 15.99
CA LEU A 88 -5.54 14.39 14.90
C LEU A 88 -6.80 14.61 14.06
N ALA A 89 -7.67 13.61 13.90
CA ALA A 89 -8.93 13.75 13.19
C ALA A 89 -9.88 14.77 13.85
N ASP A 90 -9.87 14.86 15.17
CA ASP A 90 -10.65 15.87 15.90
C ASP A 90 -10.12 17.29 15.68
N GLU A 91 -8.80 17.44 15.55
CA GLU A 91 -8.16 18.76 15.36
C GLU A 91 -8.11 19.21 13.89
N PHE A 92 -8.03 18.24 12.96
CA PHE A 92 -7.91 18.48 11.52
C PHE A 92 -9.05 17.76 10.77
N PRO A 93 -10.31 18.16 10.98
CA PRO A 93 -11.48 17.41 10.44
C PRO A 93 -11.57 17.43 8.91
N ALA A 94 -10.83 18.31 8.23
CA ALA A 94 -10.73 18.33 6.77
C ALA A 94 -9.78 17.28 6.20
N ILE A 95 -8.96 16.64 7.04
CA ILE A 95 -7.97 15.64 6.63
C ILE A 95 -8.56 14.23 6.75
N ASP A 96 -8.57 13.49 5.65
CA ASP A 96 -8.89 12.05 5.67
C ASP A 96 -7.64 11.24 6.03
N PHE A 97 -7.60 10.74 7.25
CA PHE A 97 -6.52 9.89 7.73
C PHE A 97 -6.58 8.47 7.16
N GLY A 98 -7.68 8.09 6.54
CA GLY A 98 -7.86 6.81 5.89
C GLY A 98 -7.96 5.62 6.86
N LYS A 99 -8.38 4.47 6.32
CA LYS A 99 -8.59 3.26 7.13
C LYS A 99 -7.29 2.68 7.68
N LEU A 100 -6.16 2.85 6.97
CA LEU A 100 -4.88 2.28 7.38
C LEU A 100 -4.39 2.89 8.70
N ALA A 101 -4.64 4.19 8.93
CA ALA A 101 -4.30 4.87 10.17
C ALA A 101 -4.89 4.17 11.41
N SER A 102 -6.16 3.74 11.35
CA SER A 102 -6.82 3.04 12.46
C SER A 102 -6.23 1.66 12.73
N TYR A 103 -5.75 0.95 11.70
CA TYR A 103 -5.04 -0.32 11.91
C TYR A 103 -3.71 -0.11 12.64
N TYR A 104 -2.97 0.93 12.27
CA TYR A 104 -1.71 1.27 12.94
C TYR A 104 -1.94 1.72 14.39
N GLU A 105 -2.97 2.51 14.66
CA GLU A 105 -3.33 2.94 16.00
C GLU A 105 -3.70 1.77 16.94
N GLN A 106 -4.20 0.66 16.37
CA GLN A 106 -4.55 -0.57 17.07
C GLN A 106 -3.41 -1.61 17.12
N ASP A 107 -2.17 -1.21 16.83
CA ASP A 107 -1.00 -2.10 16.74
C ASP A 107 -1.16 -3.26 15.73
N ASN A 108 -1.99 -3.06 14.71
CA ASN A 108 -2.31 -4.06 13.69
C ASN A 108 -2.01 -3.58 12.26
N GLY A 109 -1.04 -2.68 12.12
CA GLY A 109 -0.73 -1.98 10.87
C GLY A 109 -0.40 -2.93 9.71
N ILE A 110 0.47 -3.93 9.92
CA ILE A 110 0.87 -4.88 8.87
C ILE A 110 -0.32 -5.67 8.33
N ALA A 111 -1.21 -6.16 9.21
CA ALA A 111 -2.42 -6.83 8.77
C ALA A 111 -3.35 -5.87 8.01
N GLY A 112 -3.44 -4.61 8.45
CA GLY A 112 -4.17 -3.56 7.74
C GLY A 112 -3.63 -3.31 6.34
N GLU A 113 -2.29 -3.22 6.17
CA GLU A 113 -1.66 -3.10 4.85
C GLU A 113 -2.06 -4.24 3.91
N PHE A 114 -2.06 -5.47 4.43
CA PHE A 114 -2.43 -6.62 3.65
C PHE A 114 -3.93 -6.60 3.29
N ILE A 115 -4.82 -6.45 4.26
CA ILE A 115 -6.28 -6.41 4.04
C ILE A 115 -6.65 -5.35 3.01
N LEU A 116 -6.13 -4.12 3.13
CA LEU A 116 -6.41 -3.04 2.19
C LEU A 116 -5.84 -3.30 0.79
N SER A 117 -4.76 -4.06 0.67
CA SER A 117 -4.25 -4.48 -0.63
C SER A 117 -5.23 -5.41 -1.36
N TRP A 118 -5.93 -6.29 -0.63
CA TRP A 118 -6.97 -7.14 -1.21
C TRP A 118 -8.22 -6.33 -1.59
N ASP A 119 -8.61 -5.33 -0.81
CA ASP A 119 -9.71 -4.43 -1.17
C ASP A 119 -9.42 -3.71 -2.50
N ALA A 120 -8.18 -3.28 -2.70
CA ALA A 120 -7.75 -2.65 -3.95
C ALA A 120 -7.81 -3.63 -5.14
N ILE A 121 -7.40 -4.88 -4.93
CA ILE A 121 -7.43 -5.94 -5.95
C ILE A 121 -8.87 -6.35 -6.29
N GLU A 122 -9.76 -6.49 -5.31
CA GLU A 122 -11.18 -6.77 -5.56
C GLU A 122 -11.81 -5.65 -6.39
N ARG A 123 -11.52 -4.39 -6.07
CA ARG A 123 -11.99 -3.24 -6.85
C ARG A 123 -11.47 -3.29 -8.28
N PHE A 124 -10.15 -3.51 -8.47
CA PHE A 124 -9.52 -3.58 -9.79
C PHE A 124 -10.20 -4.61 -10.69
N TYR A 125 -10.38 -5.85 -10.21
CA TYR A 125 -11.06 -6.88 -11.01
C TYR A 125 -12.56 -6.60 -11.16
N GLY A 126 -13.22 -6.05 -10.14
CA GLY A 126 -14.64 -5.69 -10.18
C GLY A 126 -14.97 -4.64 -11.24
N GLU A 127 -14.10 -3.65 -11.41
CA GLU A 127 -14.23 -2.57 -12.40
C GLU A 127 -13.71 -2.98 -13.79
N SER A 128 -13.00 -4.11 -13.91
CA SER A 128 -12.45 -4.58 -15.17
C SER A 128 -13.55 -5.01 -16.15
N SER A 129 -13.28 -4.91 -17.46
CA SER A 129 -14.15 -5.41 -18.53
C SER A 129 -13.93 -6.90 -18.83
N LEU A 130 -13.21 -7.63 -18.00
CA LEU A 130 -12.91 -9.05 -18.22
C LEU A 130 -14.18 -9.91 -18.09
N GLU A 131 -14.46 -10.73 -19.08
CA GLU A 131 -15.60 -11.68 -19.06
C GLU A 131 -15.48 -12.68 -17.89
N ILE A 132 -14.25 -13.04 -17.51
CA ILE A 132 -13.94 -13.99 -16.43
C ILE A 132 -13.84 -13.35 -15.03
N LYS A 133 -14.18 -12.05 -14.89
CA LYS A 133 -14.03 -11.33 -13.61
C LYS A 133 -14.81 -11.97 -12.45
N ALA A 134 -15.96 -12.55 -12.74
CA ALA A 134 -16.77 -13.22 -11.71
C ALA A 134 -16.03 -14.41 -11.08
N ASP A 135 -15.35 -15.22 -11.92
CA ASP A 135 -14.57 -16.37 -11.47
C ASP A 135 -13.34 -15.93 -10.67
N ILE A 136 -12.68 -14.83 -11.11
CA ILE A 136 -11.53 -14.26 -10.39
C ILE A 136 -11.96 -13.73 -9.02
N LEU A 137 -13.07 -13.00 -8.96
CA LEU A 137 -13.59 -12.47 -7.69
C LEU A 137 -14.04 -13.59 -6.74
N ALA A 138 -14.60 -14.69 -7.27
CA ALA A 138 -14.93 -15.86 -6.47
C ALA A 138 -13.68 -16.53 -5.88
N LEU A 139 -12.59 -16.67 -6.66
CA LEU A 139 -11.29 -17.15 -6.18
C LEU A 139 -10.74 -16.26 -5.07
N ILE A 140 -10.73 -14.93 -5.27
CA ILE A 140 -10.25 -13.94 -4.30
C ILE A 140 -11.08 -14.03 -3.01
N LYS A 141 -12.40 -14.04 -3.14
CA LYS A 141 -13.32 -14.13 -1.98
C LYS A 141 -13.08 -15.39 -1.15
N GLN A 142 -12.84 -16.54 -1.80
CA GLN A 142 -12.56 -17.78 -1.06
C GLN A 142 -11.23 -17.69 -0.29
N MET A 143 -10.16 -17.17 -0.91
CA MET A 143 -8.88 -16.96 -0.23
C MET A 143 -9.01 -15.99 0.97
N ARG A 144 -9.83 -14.95 0.84
CA ARG A 144 -10.13 -14.03 1.96
C ARG A 144 -10.93 -14.70 3.07
N THR A 145 -11.92 -15.54 2.71
CA THR A 145 -12.70 -16.32 3.69
C THR A 145 -11.80 -17.23 4.53
N ASP A 146 -10.74 -17.77 3.92
CA ASP A 146 -9.74 -18.60 4.61
C ASP A 146 -8.68 -17.76 5.37
N GLY A 147 -8.81 -16.42 5.36
CA GLY A 147 -7.99 -15.50 6.15
C GLY A 147 -6.61 -15.19 5.58
N PHE A 148 -6.36 -15.50 4.30
CA PHE A 148 -5.08 -15.20 3.65
C PHE A 148 -4.83 -13.70 3.48
N ASP A 149 -5.88 -12.87 3.45
CA ASP A 149 -5.80 -11.43 3.37
C ASP A 149 -5.15 -10.76 4.59
N LYS A 150 -5.11 -11.43 5.74
CA LYS A 150 -4.46 -10.91 6.95
C LYS A 150 -2.95 -11.16 6.99
N THR A 151 -2.46 -12.03 6.12
CA THR A 151 -1.07 -12.54 6.19
C THR A 151 -0.32 -12.46 4.88
N LEU A 152 -1.01 -12.25 3.77
CA LEU A 152 -0.45 -12.11 2.42
C LEU A 152 -0.92 -10.80 1.81
N ARG A 153 0.02 -10.07 1.20
CA ARG A 153 -0.31 -8.92 0.36
C ARG A 153 -0.79 -9.40 -1.00
N ALA A 154 -1.85 -8.79 -1.49
CA ALA A 154 -2.30 -8.93 -2.87
C ALA A 154 -1.80 -7.75 -3.72
N GLY A 155 -1.32 -8.04 -4.90
CA GLY A 155 -0.91 -7.07 -5.90
C GLY A 155 -1.29 -7.56 -7.29
N GLN A 156 -1.09 -6.73 -8.30
CA GLN A 156 -1.35 -7.11 -9.68
C GLN A 156 -0.28 -6.55 -10.63
N SER A 157 -0.07 -7.26 -11.73
CA SER A 157 0.67 -6.78 -12.87
C SER A 157 -0.12 -7.13 -14.12
N LEU A 158 -0.65 -6.11 -14.81
CA LEU A 158 -1.69 -6.28 -15.81
C LEU A 158 -2.88 -7.06 -15.20
N TYR A 159 -3.16 -8.26 -15.71
CA TYR A 159 -4.24 -9.13 -15.21
C TYR A 159 -3.72 -10.34 -14.41
N THR A 160 -2.46 -10.30 -13.97
CA THR A 160 -1.88 -11.33 -13.10
C THR A 160 -2.04 -10.92 -11.66
N LEU A 161 -2.72 -11.73 -10.85
CA LEU A 161 -2.78 -11.58 -9.40
C LEU A 161 -1.47 -12.10 -8.80
N ILE A 162 -0.88 -11.33 -7.90
CA ILE A 162 0.39 -11.65 -7.23
C ILE A 162 0.15 -11.65 -5.73
N LEU A 163 0.45 -12.76 -5.07
CA LEU A 163 0.40 -12.87 -3.62
C LEU A 163 1.82 -13.01 -3.06
N SER A 164 2.15 -12.24 -2.04
CA SER A 164 3.47 -12.23 -1.42
C SER A 164 3.40 -11.92 0.08
N ARG A 165 4.58 -11.95 0.73
CA ARG A 165 4.75 -11.48 2.12
C ARG A 165 5.37 -10.08 2.16
N SER A 166 5.40 -9.36 1.03
CA SER A 166 5.94 -8.01 0.97
C SER A 166 5.01 -7.00 1.62
N ARG A 167 5.54 -6.16 2.49
CA ARG A 167 4.81 -5.00 3.03
C ARG A 167 4.71 -3.88 1.99
N ARG A 168 5.69 -3.78 1.09
CA ARG A 168 5.82 -2.67 0.15
C ARG A 168 5.29 -3.04 -1.23
N HIS A 169 4.99 -2.03 -2.02
CA HIS A 169 4.65 -2.22 -3.41
C HIS A 169 5.86 -2.76 -4.18
N GLY A 170 5.63 -3.80 -4.97
CA GLY A 170 6.67 -4.54 -5.67
C GLY A 170 7.25 -5.69 -4.84
N LEU A 171 7.97 -6.56 -5.53
CA LEU A 171 8.65 -7.70 -4.92
C LEU A 171 10.13 -7.38 -4.74
N GLN A 172 10.65 -7.65 -3.56
CA GLN A 172 12.08 -7.60 -3.32
C GLN A 172 12.78 -8.71 -4.11
N LYS A 173 14.04 -8.47 -4.51
CA LYS A 173 14.82 -9.48 -5.25
C LYS A 173 14.93 -10.77 -4.44
N GLY A 174 14.43 -11.86 -5.01
CA GLY A 174 14.46 -13.17 -4.37
C GLY A 174 13.30 -13.47 -3.43
N GLN A 175 12.40 -12.51 -3.22
CA GLN A 175 11.20 -12.72 -2.41
C GLN A 175 10.24 -13.70 -3.08
N PRO A 176 9.77 -14.74 -2.36
CA PRO A 176 8.81 -15.66 -2.93
C PRO A 176 7.43 -15.02 -3.11
N ALA A 177 6.83 -15.32 -4.26
CA ALA A 177 5.47 -14.92 -4.57
C ALA A 177 4.74 -16.05 -5.30
N ILE A 178 3.42 -16.09 -5.14
CA ILE A 178 2.53 -16.90 -5.96
C ILE A 178 1.88 -15.97 -6.97
N THR A 179 1.93 -16.33 -8.25
CA THR A 179 1.25 -15.58 -9.31
C THR A 179 0.14 -16.43 -9.91
N PHE A 180 -1.00 -15.80 -10.16
CA PHE A 180 -2.14 -16.36 -10.87
C PHE A 180 -2.34 -15.56 -12.14
N SER A 181 -2.00 -16.16 -13.29
CA SER A 181 -2.24 -15.55 -14.59
C SER A 181 -3.55 -16.09 -15.15
N PHE A 182 -4.46 -15.18 -15.45
CA PHE A 182 -5.80 -15.51 -15.94
C PHE A 182 -5.87 -15.34 -17.46
N GLY A 183 -6.29 -16.40 -18.14
CA GLY A 183 -6.43 -16.43 -19.60
C GLY A 183 -5.13 -16.73 -20.34
N ALA A 184 -5.24 -17.23 -21.57
CA ALA A 184 -4.11 -17.32 -22.48
C ALA A 184 -3.85 -15.93 -23.09
N TYR A 185 -2.60 -15.52 -23.19
CA TYR A 185 -2.17 -14.36 -23.95
C TYR A 185 -2.50 -14.57 -25.43
N GLY A 186 -3.69 -14.18 -25.85
CA GLY A 186 -4.15 -14.26 -27.25
C GLY A 186 -5.52 -13.64 -27.38
N LEU A 187 -5.47 -12.52 -27.89
CA LEU A 187 -6.38 -11.51 -28.45
C LEU A 187 -7.85 -11.87 -28.57
N HIS A 188 -8.67 -12.51 -28.10
CA HIS A 188 -10.14 -12.38 -28.30
C HIS A 188 -11.08 -13.26 -27.45
N HIS A 189 -10.60 -14.30 -26.77
CA HIS A 189 -11.47 -15.04 -25.83
C HIS A 189 -10.65 -15.51 -24.64
N LEU A 190 -10.71 -14.75 -23.54
CA LEU A 190 -10.18 -15.20 -22.26
C LEU A 190 -11.01 -16.40 -21.80
N LYS A 191 -10.48 -17.60 -21.98
CA LYS A 191 -11.06 -18.79 -21.37
C LYS A 191 -10.86 -18.73 -19.86
N SER A 192 -11.78 -19.28 -19.09
CA SER A 192 -11.68 -19.40 -17.61
C SER A 192 -10.50 -20.30 -17.17
N GLN A 193 -9.34 -20.15 -17.81
CA GLN A 193 -8.12 -20.90 -17.50
C GLN A 193 -7.24 -20.09 -16.57
N MET A 194 -6.49 -20.77 -15.71
CA MET A 194 -5.58 -20.16 -14.76
C MET A 194 -4.24 -20.89 -14.76
N GLU A 195 -3.14 -20.15 -14.94
CA GLU A 195 -1.78 -20.62 -14.65
C GLU A 195 -1.38 -20.12 -13.25
N LEU A 196 -1.00 -21.03 -12.37
CA LEU A 196 -0.41 -20.72 -11.08
C LEU A 196 1.08 -21.00 -11.14
N LYS A 197 1.88 -20.02 -10.70
CA LYS A 197 3.33 -20.15 -10.58
C LYS A 197 3.78 -19.88 -9.15
N PHE A 198 4.58 -20.79 -8.62
CA PHE A 198 5.27 -20.60 -7.35
C PHE A 198 6.72 -21.10 -7.46
N LYS A 199 7.68 -20.21 -7.26
CA LYS A 199 9.11 -20.49 -7.50
C LYS A 199 9.34 -20.95 -8.96
N LYS A 200 9.89 -22.14 -9.17
CA LYS A 200 10.11 -22.73 -10.50
C LYS A 200 8.95 -23.60 -10.99
N ASN A 201 7.96 -23.85 -10.14
CA ASN A 201 6.85 -24.74 -10.45
C ASN A 201 5.71 -23.97 -11.09
N LYS A 202 5.14 -24.53 -12.14
CA LYS A 202 3.95 -24.04 -12.81
C LYS A 202 2.88 -25.13 -12.79
N VAL A 203 1.64 -24.73 -12.55
CA VAL A 203 0.47 -25.60 -12.60
C VAL A 203 -0.61 -24.90 -13.42
N ASN A 204 -1.16 -25.61 -14.40
CA ASN A 204 -2.23 -25.10 -15.22
C ASN A 204 -3.56 -25.72 -14.78
N PHE A 205 -4.58 -24.88 -14.70
CA PHE A 205 -5.96 -25.27 -14.40
C PHE A 205 -6.86 -24.91 -15.58
N GLU A 206 -7.73 -25.84 -15.96
CA GLU A 206 -8.72 -25.61 -17.02
C GLU A 206 -9.83 -24.64 -16.63
N LYS A 207 -9.94 -24.35 -15.33
CA LYS A 207 -10.91 -23.40 -14.75
C LYS A 207 -10.24 -22.57 -13.66
N ILE A 208 -10.74 -21.36 -13.46
CA ILE A 208 -10.41 -20.55 -12.31
C ILE A 208 -11.16 -21.13 -11.11
N ILE A 209 -10.45 -21.80 -10.22
CA ILE A 209 -11.03 -22.50 -9.09
C ILE A 209 -10.06 -22.47 -7.89
N TYR A 210 -10.61 -22.29 -6.69
CA TYR A 210 -9.90 -22.51 -5.46
C TYR A 210 -9.98 -23.99 -5.05
N ASN A 211 -8.85 -24.56 -4.64
CA ASN A 211 -8.78 -25.96 -4.23
C ASN A 211 -7.66 -26.20 -3.22
N GLY A 212 -7.61 -27.41 -2.64
CA GLY A 212 -6.62 -27.77 -1.62
C GLY A 212 -5.16 -27.74 -2.09
N GLN A 213 -4.87 -27.75 -3.40
CA GLN A 213 -3.51 -27.57 -3.92
C GLN A 213 -3.10 -26.07 -3.81
N ILE A 214 -3.99 -25.16 -4.15
CA ILE A 214 -3.78 -23.70 -4.00
C ILE A 214 -3.60 -23.38 -2.54
N GLU A 215 -4.50 -23.86 -1.67
CA GLU A 215 -4.44 -23.65 -0.22
C GLU A 215 -3.08 -24.08 0.37
N LYS A 216 -2.60 -25.26 0.03
CA LYS A 216 -1.27 -25.74 0.47
C LYS A 216 -0.14 -24.81 0.06
N LEU A 217 -0.17 -24.26 -1.16
CA LEU A 217 0.84 -23.32 -1.64
C LEU A 217 0.76 -21.98 -0.91
N LEU A 218 -0.45 -21.48 -0.62
CA LEU A 218 -0.66 -20.26 0.18
C LEU A 218 -0.14 -20.44 1.60
N ILE A 219 -0.44 -21.58 2.26
CA ILE A 219 0.09 -21.92 3.58
C ILE A 219 1.64 -22.00 3.54
N GLN A 220 2.20 -22.55 2.47
CA GLN A 220 3.66 -22.59 2.30
C GLN A 220 4.23 -21.17 2.15
N LEU A 221 3.57 -20.28 1.40
CA LEU A 221 3.99 -18.89 1.26
C LEU A 221 3.95 -18.13 2.59
N GLN A 222 2.93 -18.35 3.43
CA GLN A 222 2.81 -17.73 4.76
C GLN A 222 3.98 -18.02 5.70
N ARG A 223 4.71 -19.12 5.49
CA ARG A 223 5.88 -19.51 6.31
C ARG A 223 7.14 -18.68 6.01
N HIS A 224 7.14 -17.91 4.92
CA HIS A 224 8.24 -17.00 4.62
C HIS A 224 8.15 -15.76 5.50
N PRO A 225 9.28 -15.13 5.85
CA PRO A 225 9.26 -13.88 6.63
C PRO A 225 8.54 -12.77 5.86
N ILE A 226 8.02 -11.80 6.60
CA ILE A 226 7.58 -10.51 6.08
C ILE A 226 8.85 -9.68 5.89
N ASP A 227 8.99 -9.00 4.76
CA ASP A 227 10.13 -8.10 4.48
C ASP A 227 9.85 -6.68 4.94
#